data_12c3e4903593ee2526f51231e9e92dab
#
_entry.id   12c3e4903593ee2526f51231e9e92dab
#
_cell.length_a   1.000
_cell.length_b   1.000
_cell.length_c   1.000
_cell.angle_alpha   90.00
_cell.angle_beta   90.00
_cell.angle_gamma   90.00
#
_symmetry.space_group_name_H-M   'P 1'
#
loop_
_entity.id
_entity.type
_entity.pdbx_description
1 polymer ?
#
loop_
_entity_poly.entity_id
_entity_poly.type
_entity_poly.pdbx_seq_one_letter_code
_entity_poly.pdbx_strand_id
1 'polypeptide(L)'
;MISRRTFGKLALGALPLATSRAEKIDSTIHGVRIGVSGYSFQNFSLDTAIETMKSIGLGYTEVWSRHIEPKTTREELRAWRLSVPMDEFHRIGKKYDDAGIEKVAFTHDMKDDFTDEELERPFQMAKALCAQRIATSTTLTVVRRLVPLMEKYNMEVAFHGHVNVADTNEFAGPDSFSKALAMSPLARINLDIGQFMGAGFDAVPFIAEHHAKIPVLHIRDGQKGQRGKVPWGTGDVPIKDVLQLLKNEKYAMVADIEYDYGGAMDPMNEIRKCFEFCKNALE
;
A
#
# COMPACT_ATOMS: atom_id res chain seq x y z
N MET A 1 -41.26 -61.11 -32.85
CA MET A 1 -41.58 -60.13 -31.78
C MET A 1 -40.25 -59.73 -31.13
N ILE A 2 -39.77 -58.54 -31.41
CA ILE A 2 -38.45 -58.05 -30.96
C ILE A 2 -38.70 -56.86 -30.04
N SER A 3 -38.29 -57.06 -28.77
CA SER A 3 -38.38 -56.03 -27.71
C SER A 3 -37.19 -55.06 -27.83
N ARG A 4 -37.46 -53.79 -28.01
CA ARG A 4 -36.47 -52.70 -27.96
C ARG A 4 -36.24 -52.25 -26.54
N ARG A 5 -35.02 -52.48 -26.00
CA ARG A 5 -34.55 -51.92 -24.73
C ARG A 5 -34.11 -50.49 -24.96
N THR A 6 -34.79 -49.55 -24.33
CA THR A 6 -34.44 -48.13 -24.30
C THR A 6 -33.35 -47.93 -23.27
N PHE A 7 -32.13 -47.53 -23.73
CA PHE A 7 -31.05 -47.08 -22.87
C PHE A 7 -31.27 -45.60 -22.52
N GLY A 8 -31.66 -45.35 -21.29
CA GLY A 8 -31.67 -43.98 -20.76
C GLY A 8 -30.26 -43.47 -20.49
N LYS A 9 -29.80 -42.45 -21.21
CA LYS A 9 -28.58 -41.71 -20.87
C LYS A 9 -28.88 -40.76 -19.72
N LEU A 10 -28.34 -41.06 -18.51
CA LEU A 10 -28.22 -40.06 -17.48
C LEU A 10 -27.15 -39.07 -17.88
N ALA A 11 -27.55 -37.87 -18.21
CA ALA A 11 -26.62 -36.72 -18.31
C ALA A 11 -26.38 -36.20 -16.90
N LEU A 12 -25.19 -36.50 -16.34
CA LEU A 12 -24.70 -35.79 -15.16
C LEU A 12 -24.40 -34.36 -15.58
N GLY A 13 -25.30 -33.45 -15.25
CA GLY A 13 -25.04 -32.01 -15.35
C GLY A 13 -23.98 -31.62 -14.35
N ALA A 14 -22.76 -31.33 -14.80
CA ALA A 14 -21.77 -30.65 -13.98
C ALA A 14 -22.30 -29.25 -13.70
N LEU A 15 -22.77 -29.02 -12.47
CA LEU A 15 -23.01 -27.68 -11.96
C LEU A 15 -21.68 -26.93 -11.97
N PRO A 16 -21.59 -25.75 -12.59
CA PRO A 16 -20.40 -24.93 -12.46
C PRO A 16 -20.27 -24.59 -10.95
N LEU A 17 -19.14 -24.96 -10.35
CA LEU A 17 -18.73 -24.44 -9.06
C LEU A 17 -18.56 -22.92 -9.26
N ALA A 18 -19.59 -22.16 -8.91
CA ALA A 18 -19.47 -20.72 -8.76
C ALA A 18 -18.47 -20.49 -7.64
N THR A 19 -17.23 -20.14 -8.00
CA THR A 19 -16.27 -19.58 -7.04
C THR A 19 -16.86 -18.25 -6.62
N SER A 20 -17.57 -18.24 -5.47
CA SER A 20 -18.06 -17.01 -4.89
C SER A 20 -16.82 -16.18 -4.52
N ARG A 21 -16.57 -15.14 -5.30
CA ARG A 21 -15.60 -14.11 -4.91
C ARG A 21 -16.10 -13.51 -3.60
N ALA A 22 -15.22 -13.39 -2.61
CA ALA A 22 -15.61 -12.74 -1.37
C ALA A 22 -16.14 -11.34 -1.65
N GLU A 23 -17.17 -10.93 -0.91
CA GLU A 23 -17.69 -9.57 -0.99
C GLU A 23 -16.59 -8.60 -0.57
N LYS A 24 -16.40 -7.53 -1.33
CA LYS A 24 -15.39 -6.52 -1.00
C LYS A 24 -15.76 -5.82 0.29
N ILE A 25 -14.78 -5.66 1.17
CA ILE A 25 -14.92 -4.82 2.35
C ILE A 25 -14.89 -3.36 1.86
N ASP A 26 -15.93 -2.60 2.18
CA ASP A 26 -15.97 -1.17 1.89
C ASP A 26 -15.67 -0.36 3.15
N SER A 27 -14.48 0.22 3.21
CA SER A 27 -14.07 1.17 4.25
C SER A 27 -14.06 2.61 3.74
N THR A 28 -14.95 2.92 2.80
CA THR A 28 -15.18 4.28 2.30
C THR A 28 -16.13 5.03 3.24
N ILE A 29 -15.70 6.17 3.76
CA ILE A 29 -16.46 7.00 4.70
C ILE A 29 -16.69 8.37 4.04
N HIS A 30 -17.95 8.72 3.78
CA HIS A 30 -18.32 9.97 3.10
C HIS A 30 -17.51 10.25 1.82
N GLY A 31 -17.20 9.20 1.05
CA GLY A 31 -16.43 9.28 -0.19
C GLY A 31 -14.91 9.19 -0.03
N VAL A 32 -14.38 9.19 1.20
CA VAL A 32 -12.95 9.02 1.50
C VAL A 32 -12.65 7.55 1.75
N ARG A 33 -11.76 6.96 0.96
CA ARG A 33 -11.31 5.57 1.14
C ARG A 33 -10.28 5.48 2.23
N ILE A 34 -10.56 4.76 3.31
CA ILE A 34 -9.63 4.52 4.41
C ILE A 34 -9.04 3.13 4.27
N GLY A 35 -7.72 3.07 4.19
CA GLY A 35 -6.95 1.84 4.14
C GLY A 35 -5.98 1.72 5.33
N VAL A 36 -5.06 0.76 5.22
CA VAL A 36 -3.98 0.59 6.19
C VAL A 36 -2.70 0.13 5.48
N SER A 37 -1.58 0.77 5.80
CA SER A 37 -0.26 0.32 5.36
C SER A 37 0.09 -1.03 6.01
N GLY A 38 0.51 -2.01 5.21
CA GLY A 38 0.96 -3.30 5.70
C GLY A 38 2.12 -3.19 6.70
N TYR A 39 2.91 -2.12 6.63
CA TYR A 39 3.94 -1.82 7.63
C TYR A 39 3.39 -1.68 9.05
N SER A 40 2.14 -1.24 9.21
CA SER A 40 1.48 -1.15 10.53
C SER A 40 1.38 -2.50 11.24
N PHE A 41 1.52 -3.59 10.50
CA PHE A 41 1.50 -4.98 11.00
C PHE A 41 2.90 -5.62 11.04
N GLN A 42 3.98 -4.83 11.10
CA GLN A 42 5.37 -5.29 10.98
C GLN A 42 5.79 -6.42 11.93
N ASN A 43 5.11 -6.56 13.06
CA ASN A 43 5.37 -7.58 14.08
C ASN A 43 4.45 -8.80 13.97
N PHE A 44 3.58 -8.86 12.97
CA PHE A 44 2.60 -9.93 12.77
C PHE A 44 2.89 -10.70 11.49
N SER A 45 2.30 -11.90 11.41
CA SER A 45 2.29 -12.65 10.16
C SER A 45 1.34 -12.01 9.13
N LEU A 46 1.56 -12.30 7.86
CA LEU A 46 0.65 -11.90 6.78
C LEU A 46 -0.81 -12.30 7.06
N ASP A 47 -1.02 -13.55 7.50
CA ASP A 47 -2.36 -14.07 7.76
C ASP A 47 -3.02 -13.34 8.94
N THR A 48 -2.27 -13.04 9.99
CA THR A 48 -2.75 -12.23 11.12
C THR A 48 -3.11 -10.81 10.68
N ALA A 49 -2.30 -10.19 9.81
CA ALA A 49 -2.58 -8.86 9.27
C ALA A 49 -3.90 -8.85 8.48
N ILE A 50 -4.08 -9.81 7.57
CA ILE A 50 -5.31 -9.94 6.76
C ILE A 50 -6.54 -10.14 7.65
N GLU A 51 -6.49 -11.07 8.62
CA GLU A 51 -7.62 -11.31 9.53
C GLU A 51 -7.93 -10.10 10.41
N THR A 52 -6.91 -9.35 10.82
CA THR A 52 -7.09 -8.10 11.58
C THR A 52 -7.79 -7.04 10.73
N MET A 53 -7.35 -6.83 9.49
CA MET A 53 -8.00 -5.90 8.55
C MET A 53 -9.48 -6.25 8.36
N LYS A 54 -9.80 -7.54 8.13
CA LYS A 54 -11.18 -8.03 8.05
C LYS A 54 -11.98 -7.73 9.32
N SER A 55 -11.42 -8.02 10.48
CA SER A 55 -12.09 -7.83 11.78
C SER A 55 -12.40 -6.37 12.09
N ILE A 56 -11.57 -5.44 11.57
CA ILE A 56 -11.75 -3.99 11.73
C ILE A 56 -12.71 -3.46 10.67
N GLY A 57 -12.79 -4.11 9.50
CA GLY A 57 -13.56 -3.66 8.35
C GLY A 57 -12.76 -2.74 7.42
N LEU A 58 -11.43 -2.92 7.33
CA LEU A 58 -10.55 -2.19 6.41
C LEU A 58 -10.43 -2.92 5.08
N GLY A 59 -10.89 -2.29 4.00
CA GLY A 59 -10.96 -2.87 2.66
C GLY A 59 -9.85 -2.47 1.70
N TYR A 60 -8.92 -1.61 2.11
CA TYR A 60 -7.81 -1.14 1.27
C TYR A 60 -6.48 -1.31 2.02
N THR A 61 -5.42 -1.70 1.29
CA THR A 61 -4.10 -1.85 1.90
C THR A 61 -2.96 -1.67 0.91
N GLU A 62 -1.83 -1.19 1.40
CA GLU A 62 -0.53 -1.42 0.78
C GLU A 62 0.04 -2.75 1.27
N VAL A 63 0.31 -3.67 0.33
CA VAL A 63 0.95 -4.94 0.66
C VAL A 63 2.43 -4.73 0.95
N TRP A 64 2.85 -5.02 2.17
CA TRP A 64 4.24 -4.80 2.57
C TRP A 64 5.13 -6.00 2.22
N SER A 65 6.22 -5.77 1.49
CA SER A 65 7.11 -6.84 0.99
C SER A 65 7.69 -7.71 2.11
N ARG A 66 7.96 -7.14 3.29
CA ARG A 66 8.55 -7.90 4.40
C ARG A 66 7.61 -8.89 5.08
N HIS A 67 6.31 -8.87 4.78
CA HIS A 67 5.41 -9.95 5.14
C HIS A 67 5.60 -11.20 4.26
N ILE A 68 6.28 -11.04 3.11
CA ILE A 68 6.48 -12.08 2.10
C ILE A 68 7.94 -12.54 2.07
N GLU A 69 8.86 -11.59 2.17
CA GLU A 69 10.29 -11.83 2.11
C GLU A 69 10.80 -12.56 3.36
N PRO A 70 11.74 -13.52 3.21
CA PRO A 70 12.36 -14.18 4.34
C PRO A 70 13.21 -13.18 5.17
N LYS A 71 13.21 -13.37 6.49
CA LYS A 71 14.10 -12.65 7.40
C LYS A 71 15.48 -13.30 7.36
N THR A 72 16.38 -12.76 6.54
CA THR A 72 17.70 -13.33 6.29
C THR A 72 18.74 -12.24 5.97
N THR A 73 19.96 -12.61 5.59
CA THR A 73 21.01 -11.66 5.21
C THR A 73 20.66 -10.95 3.89
N ARG A 74 21.29 -9.81 3.63
CA ARG A 74 21.11 -9.04 2.38
C ARG A 74 21.41 -9.87 1.14
N GLU A 75 22.45 -10.69 1.20
CA GLU A 75 22.89 -11.52 0.10
C GLU A 75 21.90 -12.67 -0.20
N GLU A 76 21.47 -13.38 0.82
CA GLU A 76 20.44 -14.43 0.69
C GLU A 76 19.10 -13.86 0.25
N LEU A 77 18.74 -12.67 0.73
CA LEU A 77 17.52 -11.98 0.31
C LEU A 77 17.57 -11.60 -1.17
N ARG A 78 18.73 -11.14 -1.68
CA ARG A 78 18.93 -10.88 -3.10
C ARG A 78 18.74 -12.16 -3.91
N ALA A 79 19.39 -13.25 -3.49
CA ALA A 79 19.27 -14.54 -4.16
C ALA A 79 17.81 -15.03 -4.22
N TRP A 80 17.11 -14.90 -3.09
CA TRP A 80 15.68 -15.23 -3.00
C TRP A 80 14.84 -14.36 -3.93
N ARG A 81 15.01 -13.06 -3.94
CA ARG A 81 14.27 -12.13 -4.81
C ARG A 81 14.42 -12.48 -6.28
N LEU A 82 15.65 -12.83 -6.70
CA LEU A 82 15.96 -13.18 -8.09
C LEU A 82 15.37 -14.54 -8.51
N SER A 83 15.17 -15.47 -7.57
CA SER A 83 14.76 -16.85 -7.84
C SER A 83 13.32 -17.20 -7.47
N VAL A 84 12.68 -16.44 -6.57
CA VAL A 84 11.34 -16.78 -6.09
C VAL A 84 10.32 -16.85 -7.25
N PRO A 85 9.51 -17.93 -7.33
CA PRO A 85 8.48 -18.05 -8.36
C PRO A 85 7.36 -17.03 -8.16
N MET A 86 6.83 -16.46 -9.25
CA MET A 86 5.71 -15.50 -9.18
C MET A 86 4.42 -16.13 -8.66
N ASP A 87 4.28 -17.45 -8.74
CA ASP A 87 3.13 -18.18 -8.16
C ASP A 87 2.97 -17.94 -6.65
N GLU A 88 4.08 -17.66 -5.93
CA GLU A 88 4.03 -17.27 -4.52
C GLU A 88 3.21 -15.98 -4.36
N PHE A 89 3.49 -14.99 -5.20
CA PHE A 89 2.79 -13.70 -5.17
C PHE A 89 1.36 -13.81 -5.66
N HIS A 90 1.06 -14.67 -6.63
CA HIS A 90 -0.32 -14.98 -7.03
C HIS A 90 -1.12 -15.57 -5.86
N ARG A 91 -0.54 -16.52 -5.12
CA ARG A 91 -1.20 -17.11 -3.93
C ARG A 91 -1.47 -16.05 -2.86
N ILE A 92 -0.51 -15.17 -2.62
CA ILE A 92 -0.67 -14.09 -1.64
C ILE A 92 -1.70 -13.07 -2.11
N GLY A 93 -1.66 -12.67 -3.37
CA GLY A 93 -2.67 -11.80 -3.96
C GLY A 93 -4.08 -12.35 -3.79
N LYS A 94 -4.23 -13.68 -4.01
CA LYS A 94 -5.50 -14.37 -3.80
C LYS A 94 -5.96 -14.35 -2.33
N LYS A 95 -5.06 -14.43 -1.34
CA LYS A 95 -5.46 -14.32 0.08
C LYS A 95 -6.15 -13.00 0.38
N TYR A 96 -5.64 -11.88 -0.14
CA TYR A 96 -6.26 -10.56 -0.02
C TYR A 96 -7.61 -10.50 -0.75
N ASP A 97 -7.68 -11.07 -1.97
CA ASP A 97 -8.93 -11.10 -2.74
C ASP A 97 -10.02 -11.96 -2.04
N ASP A 98 -9.63 -13.11 -1.48
CA ASP A 98 -10.52 -14.00 -0.69
C ASP A 98 -10.97 -13.34 0.62
N ALA A 99 -10.20 -12.38 1.13
CA ALA A 99 -10.55 -11.57 2.29
C ALA A 99 -11.40 -10.33 1.94
N GLY A 100 -11.60 -10.03 0.65
CA GLY A 100 -12.32 -8.85 0.21
C GLY A 100 -11.52 -7.55 0.31
N ILE A 101 -10.19 -7.63 0.39
CA ILE A 101 -9.27 -6.48 0.59
C ILE A 101 -8.60 -6.13 -0.74
N GLU A 102 -8.66 -4.85 -1.11
CA GLU A 102 -8.05 -4.31 -2.32
C GLU A 102 -6.59 -3.90 -2.05
N LYS A 103 -5.70 -4.39 -2.91
CA LYS A 103 -4.26 -4.11 -2.87
C LYS A 103 -3.96 -2.83 -3.65
N VAL A 104 -4.00 -1.67 -2.97
CA VAL A 104 -3.81 -0.36 -3.60
C VAL A 104 -2.38 -0.10 -4.05
N ALA A 105 -1.41 -0.71 -3.36
CA ALA A 105 -0.01 -0.72 -3.76
C ALA A 105 0.71 -1.97 -3.23
N PHE A 106 1.87 -2.26 -3.80
CA PHE A 106 2.87 -3.16 -3.26
C PHE A 106 4.06 -2.33 -2.77
N THR A 107 4.26 -2.31 -1.47
CA THR A 107 5.34 -1.54 -0.84
C THR A 107 6.62 -2.36 -0.82
N HIS A 108 7.60 -1.94 -1.59
CA HIS A 108 8.91 -2.57 -1.69
C HIS A 108 10.01 -1.52 -1.80
N ASP A 109 10.85 -1.42 -0.79
CA ASP A 109 11.96 -0.48 -0.77
C ASP A 109 13.04 -0.88 -1.78
N MET A 110 13.26 -0.05 -2.76
CA MET A 110 14.27 -0.24 -3.81
C MET A 110 15.47 0.67 -3.50
N LYS A 111 16.65 0.09 -3.31
CA LYS A 111 17.84 0.80 -2.82
C LYS A 111 18.92 0.92 -3.89
N ASP A 112 19.86 1.84 -3.68
CA ASP A 112 20.95 2.14 -4.62
C ASP A 112 21.87 0.92 -4.86
N ASP A 113 21.98 0.01 -3.88
CA ASP A 113 22.79 -1.21 -3.97
C ASP A 113 22.10 -2.36 -4.72
N PHE A 114 20.87 -2.17 -5.21
CA PHE A 114 20.18 -3.18 -6.01
C PHE A 114 20.77 -3.24 -7.42
N THR A 115 20.93 -4.47 -7.97
CA THR A 115 21.21 -4.64 -9.40
C THR A 115 19.97 -4.29 -10.23
N ASP A 116 20.14 -4.10 -11.54
CA ASP A 116 18.99 -3.82 -12.42
C ASP A 116 18.00 -4.98 -12.46
N GLU A 117 18.50 -6.23 -12.43
CA GLU A 117 17.64 -7.42 -12.32
C GLU A 117 16.88 -7.42 -10.98
N GLU A 118 17.52 -7.02 -9.89
CA GLU A 118 16.86 -6.93 -8.59
C GLU A 118 15.81 -5.79 -8.55
N LEU A 119 16.05 -4.67 -9.24
CA LEU A 119 15.07 -3.59 -9.39
C LEU A 119 13.86 -3.98 -10.24
N GLU A 120 14.01 -4.91 -11.16
CA GLU A 120 12.91 -5.40 -12.01
C GLU A 120 11.95 -6.34 -11.24
N ARG A 121 12.45 -7.09 -10.27
CA ARG A 121 11.65 -8.08 -9.53
C ARG A 121 10.41 -7.51 -8.84
N PRO A 122 10.43 -6.35 -8.15
CA PRO A 122 9.25 -5.72 -7.56
C PRO A 122 8.12 -5.46 -8.58
N PHE A 123 8.43 -5.16 -9.84
CA PHE A 123 7.42 -4.99 -10.89
C PHE A 123 6.72 -6.31 -11.24
N GLN A 124 7.49 -7.40 -11.35
CA GLN A 124 6.95 -8.75 -11.57
C GLN A 124 6.09 -9.18 -10.38
N MET A 125 6.57 -8.96 -9.16
CA MET A 125 5.87 -9.28 -7.91
C MET A 125 4.55 -8.50 -7.79
N ALA A 126 4.57 -7.19 -8.04
CA ALA A 126 3.38 -6.34 -7.99
C ALA A 126 2.31 -6.79 -9.00
N LYS A 127 2.73 -7.17 -10.22
CA LYS A 127 1.82 -7.75 -11.22
C LYS A 127 1.21 -9.07 -10.77
N ALA A 128 2.03 -9.96 -10.22
CA ALA A 128 1.56 -11.26 -9.72
C ALA A 128 0.61 -11.11 -8.51
N LEU A 129 0.86 -10.14 -7.64
CA LEU A 129 -0.06 -9.76 -6.56
C LEU A 129 -1.36 -9.14 -7.06
N CYS A 130 -1.44 -8.70 -8.31
CA CYS A 130 -2.49 -7.81 -8.81
C CYS A 130 -2.59 -6.51 -8.01
N ALA A 131 -1.46 -5.96 -7.56
CA ALA A 131 -1.40 -4.64 -6.95
C ALA A 131 -1.50 -3.55 -8.03
N GLN A 132 -2.14 -2.42 -7.70
CA GLN A 132 -2.39 -1.36 -8.69
C GLN A 132 -1.11 -0.61 -9.07
N ARG A 133 -0.17 -0.49 -8.13
CA ARG A 133 1.11 0.23 -8.27
C ARG A 133 2.16 -0.30 -7.31
N ILE A 134 3.38 0.22 -7.42
CA ILE A 134 4.43 0.02 -6.41
C ILE A 134 4.51 1.30 -5.57
N ALA A 135 4.65 1.14 -4.24
CA ALA A 135 5.11 2.20 -3.34
C ALA A 135 6.54 1.89 -2.88
N THR A 136 7.39 2.90 -2.78
CA THR A 136 8.82 2.67 -2.45
C THR A 136 9.46 3.83 -1.71
N SER A 137 10.21 3.50 -0.65
CA SER A 137 11.21 4.39 -0.06
C SER A 137 12.53 4.19 -0.81
N THR A 138 12.95 5.20 -1.56
CA THR A 138 14.09 5.13 -2.47
C THR A 138 14.80 6.48 -2.61
N THR A 139 15.74 6.59 -3.55
CA THR A 139 16.48 7.82 -3.87
C THR A 139 16.20 8.29 -5.30
N LEU A 140 16.45 9.56 -5.59
CA LEU A 140 16.34 10.10 -6.95
C LEU A 140 17.29 9.42 -7.95
N THR A 141 18.43 8.90 -7.47
CA THR A 141 19.35 8.09 -8.29
C THR A 141 18.69 6.81 -8.77
N VAL A 142 17.98 6.11 -7.87
CA VAL A 142 17.26 4.88 -8.21
C VAL A 142 16.08 5.18 -9.14
N VAL A 143 15.34 6.30 -8.93
CA VAL A 143 14.22 6.67 -9.83
C VAL A 143 14.62 6.66 -11.29
N ARG A 144 15.81 7.20 -11.64
CA ARG A 144 16.29 7.20 -13.04
C ARG A 144 16.42 5.79 -13.62
N ARG A 145 16.79 4.82 -12.78
CA ARG A 145 16.89 3.38 -13.16
C ARG A 145 15.52 2.71 -13.24
N LEU A 146 14.53 3.22 -12.50
CA LEU A 146 13.16 2.68 -12.52
C LEU A 146 12.36 3.14 -13.73
N VAL A 147 12.66 4.30 -14.34
CA VAL A 147 11.89 4.84 -15.46
C VAL A 147 11.68 3.83 -16.59
N PRO A 148 12.71 3.14 -17.12
CA PRO A 148 12.53 2.13 -18.17
C PRO A 148 11.66 0.96 -17.73
N LEU A 149 11.72 0.59 -16.44
CA LEU A 149 10.90 -0.48 -15.86
C LEU A 149 9.43 -0.06 -15.70
N MET A 150 9.20 1.19 -15.27
CA MET A 150 7.85 1.76 -15.19
C MET A 150 7.16 1.71 -16.56
N GLU A 151 7.87 2.09 -17.62
CA GLU A 151 7.39 2.01 -19.00
C GLU A 151 7.17 0.57 -19.48
N LYS A 152 8.17 -0.31 -19.28
CA LYS A 152 8.12 -1.73 -19.66
C LYS A 152 6.91 -2.44 -19.08
N TYR A 153 6.61 -2.16 -17.81
CA TYR A 153 5.52 -2.82 -17.09
C TYR A 153 4.20 -2.03 -17.14
N ASN A 154 4.21 -0.80 -17.69
CA ASN A 154 3.11 0.16 -17.62
C ASN A 154 2.58 0.25 -16.19
N MET A 155 3.46 0.54 -15.23
CA MET A 155 3.17 0.51 -13.80
C MET A 155 3.59 1.79 -13.13
N GLU A 156 2.66 2.39 -12.38
CA GLU A 156 2.94 3.54 -11.55
C GLU A 156 3.85 3.17 -10.39
N VAL A 157 4.79 4.07 -10.07
CA VAL A 157 5.62 3.98 -8.87
C VAL A 157 5.39 5.23 -8.02
N ALA A 158 4.91 5.04 -6.80
CA ALA A 158 4.64 6.08 -5.83
C ALA A 158 5.82 6.18 -4.85
N PHE A 159 6.47 7.34 -4.84
CA PHE A 159 7.66 7.59 -4.03
C PHE A 159 7.27 8.08 -2.64
N HIS A 160 7.72 7.35 -1.63
CA HIS A 160 7.46 7.65 -0.22
C HIS A 160 8.54 8.58 0.35
N GLY A 161 8.10 9.63 1.06
CA GLY A 161 8.98 10.62 1.64
C GLY A 161 9.29 10.39 3.12
N HIS A 162 10.46 10.89 3.56
CA HIS A 162 10.91 10.90 4.93
C HIS A 162 11.25 12.33 5.39
N VAL A 163 11.82 12.48 6.60
CA VAL A 163 12.11 13.81 7.18
C VAL A 163 13.49 14.37 6.83
N ASN A 164 14.34 13.63 6.13
CA ASN A 164 15.74 14.02 5.91
C ASN A 164 15.88 15.01 4.75
N VAL A 165 15.64 16.28 5.01
CA VAL A 165 15.80 17.37 4.03
C VAL A 165 17.27 17.68 3.69
N ALA A 166 18.24 17.19 4.49
CA ALA A 166 19.66 17.45 4.26
C ALA A 166 20.23 16.64 3.10
N ASP A 167 19.67 15.46 2.81
CA ASP A 167 20.06 14.65 1.66
C ASP A 167 19.16 14.97 0.47
N THR A 168 19.72 15.70 -0.50
CA THR A 168 19.01 16.10 -1.72
C THR A 168 18.69 14.93 -2.67
N ASN A 169 19.20 13.72 -2.39
CA ASN A 169 18.90 12.49 -3.13
C ASN A 169 17.72 11.72 -2.53
N GLU A 170 17.33 12.00 -1.27
CA GLU A 170 16.17 11.43 -0.62
C GLU A 170 14.88 12.20 -0.92
N PHE A 171 13.75 11.55 -0.67
CA PHE A 171 12.43 12.17 -0.73
C PHE A 171 12.07 12.74 0.64
N ALA A 172 12.00 14.08 0.75
CA ALA A 172 11.62 14.73 2.01
C ALA A 172 10.69 15.93 1.83
N GLY A 173 10.69 16.58 0.67
CA GLY A 173 9.91 17.78 0.44
C GLY A 173 9.51 17.99 -1.03
N PRO A 174 8.82 19.10 -1.35
CA PRO A 174 8.26 19.39 -2.67
C PRO A 174 9.25 19.23 -3.82
N ASP A 175 10.49 19.71 -3.65
CA ASP A 175 11.51 19.68 -4.69
C ASP A 175 11.89 18.26 -5.13
N SER A 176 12.00 17.33 -4.18
CA SER A 176 12.36 15.94 -4.48
C SER A 176 11.23 15.23 -5.23
N PHE A 177 9.98 15.45 -4.81
CA PHE A 177 8.81 14.92 -5.53
C PHE A 177 8.69 15.52 -6.93
N SER A 178 8.86 16.84 -7.09
CA SER A 178 8.82 17.51 -8.39
C SER A 178 9.86 16.96 -9.37
N LYS A 179 11.09 16.70 -8.88
CA LYS A 179 12.15 16.07 -9.69
C LYS A 179 11.75 14.68 -10.18
N ALA A 180 11.18 13.84 -9.31
CA ALA A 180 10.75 12.49 -9.70
C ALA A 180 9.57 12.52 -10.68
N LEU A 181 8.57 13.38 -10.45
CA LEU A 181 7.42 13.56 -11.34
C LEU A 181 7.83 14.02 -12.74
N ALA A 182 8.92 14.82 -12.84
CA ALA A 182 9.48 15.25 -14.12
C ALA A 182 10.20 14.13 -14.90
N MET A 183 10.61 13.03 -14.22
CA MET A 183 11.33 11.93 -14.87
C MET A 183 10.40 10.96 -15.62
N SER A 184 9.14 10.80 -15.17
CA SER A 184 8.21 9.87 -15.81
C SER A 184 6.75 10.28 -15.59
N PRO A 185 5.86 10.15 -16.59
CA PRO A 185 4.43 10.34 -16.44
C PRO A 185 3.78 9.29 -15.51
N LEU A 186 4.46 8.17 -15.24
CA LEU A 186 4.03 7.10 -14.33
C LEU A 186 4.53 7.31 -12.89
N ALA A 187 5.33 8.36 -12.64
CA ALA A 187 5.74 8.74 -11.29
C ALA A 187 4.55 9.27 -10.48
N ARG A 188 4.48 8.86 -9.23
CA ARG A 188 3.44 9.26 -8.26
C ARG A 188 4.09 9.57 -6.91
N ILE A 189 3.29 10.16 -6.04
CA ILE A 189 3.68 10.48 -4.66
C ILE A 189 2.92 9.56 -3.73
N ASN A 190 3.62 8.88 -2.83
CA ASN A 190 3.07 8.29 -1.62
C ASN A 190 3.41 9.26 -0.47
N LEU A 191 2.48 10.14 -0.16
CA LEU A 191 2.74 11.20 0.80
C LEU A 191 2.44 10.72 2.22
N ASP A 192 3.48 10.61 3.05
CA ASP A 192 3.33 10.49 4.50
C ASP A 192 3.19 11.90 5.10
N ILE A 193 1.99 12.24 5.55
CA ILE A 193 1.70 13.59 6.09
C ILE A 193 2.43 13.88 7.39
N GLY A 194 2.74 12.86 8.19
CA GLY A 194 3.52 13.02 9.43
C GLY A 194 4.99 13.26 9.15
N GLN A 195 5.60 12.51 8.21
CA GLN A 195 6.98 12.74 7.78
C GLN A 195 7.12 14.10 7.09
N PHE A 196 6.16 14.47 6.25
CA PHE A 196 6.17 15.75 5.52
C PHE A 196 6.11 16.93 6.47
N MET A 197 5.25 16.87 7.49
CA MET A 197 5.21 17.88 8.54
C MET A 197 6.50 17.86 9.39
N GLY A 198 7.02 16.68 9.72
CA GLY A 198 8.30 16.52 10.42
C GLY A 198 9.48 17.13 9.65
N ALA A 199 9.42 17.13 8.31
CA ALA A 199 10.36 17.79 7.41
C ALA A 199 10.15 19.33 7.33
N GLY A 200 9.10 19.86 7.96
CA GLY A 200 8.82 21.30 8.03
C GLY A 200 7.84 21.82 6.97
N PHE A 201 7.14 20.94 6.24
CA PHE A 201 6.20 21.30 5.18
C PHE A 201 4.74 21.13 5.63
N ASP A 202 3.85 21.88 4.99
CA ASP A 202 2.41 21.77 5.20
C ASP A 202 1.78 20.81 4.17
N ALA A 203 1.14 19.76 4.69
CA ALA A 203 0.55 18.73 3.84
C ALA A 203 -0.75 19.20 3.16
N VAL A 204 -1.56 20.05 3.80
CA VAL A 204 -2.87 20.45 3.27
C VAL A 204 -2.77 21.19 1.94
N PRO A 205 -2.01 22.30 1.80
CA PRO A 205 -1.85 22.97 0.52
C PRO A 205 -1.10 22.10 -0.50
N PHE A 206 -0.13 21.29 -0.06
CA PHE A 206 0.60 20.39 -0.96
C PHE A 206 -0.32 19.31 -1.58
N ILE A 207 -1.21 18.73 -0.79
CA ILE A 207 -2.22 17.78 -1.29
C ILE A 207 -3.16 18.48 -2.28
N ALA A 208 -3.65 19.67 -1.96
CA ALA A 208 -4.53 20.42 -2.84
C ALA A 208 -3.90 20.70 -4.21
N GLU A 209 -2.61 21.04 -4.25
CA GLU A 209 -1.87 21.30 -5.48
C GLU A 209 -1.56 20.03 -6.28
N HIS A 210 -1.20 18.93 -5.58
CA HIS A 210 -0.67 17.73 -6.22
C HIS A 210 -1.61 16.51 -6.18
N HIS A 211 -2.88 16.66 -5.77
CA HIS A 211 -3.85 15.57 -5.55
C HIS A 211 -3.91 14.56 -6.70
N ALA A 212 -3.83 15.01 -7.96
CA ALA A 212 -3.85 14.13 -9.14
C ALA A 212 -2.62 13.22 -9.27
N LYS A 213 -1.56 13.49 -8.50
CA LYS A 213 -0.32 12.71 -8.46
C LYS A 213 -0.15 11.91 -7.17
N ILE A 214 -1.10 12.03 -6.23
CA ILE A 214 -1.08 11.34 -4.93
C ILE A 214 -2.17 10.28 -4.92
N PRO A 215 -1.90 9.03 -5.30
CA PRO A 215 -2.89 7.95 -5.23
C PRO A 215 -3.08 7.40 -3.83
N VAL A 216 -2.08 7.54 -2.95
CA VAL A 216 -2.07 7.03 -1.59
C VAL A 216 -1.43 8.06 -0.66
N LEU A 217 -2.05 8.25 0.51
CA LEU A 217 -1.49 8.98 1.64
C LEU A 217 -1.17 8.01 2.76
N HIS A 218 -0.04 8.18 3.45
CA HIS A 218 0.14 7.61 4.78
C HIS A 218 -0.33 8.62 5.81
N ILE A 219 -1.32 8.23 6.57
CA ILE A 219 -1.84 9.02 7.69
C ILE A 219 -1.23 8.48 8.97
N ARG A 220 -0.44 9.32 9.62
CA ARG A 220 0.15 9.03 10.93
C ARG A 220 0.26 10.31 11.74
N ASP A 221 0.26 10.20 13.04
CA ASP A 221 0.46 11.33 13.93
C ASP A 221 1.93 11.48 14.33
N GLY A 222 2.32 12.68 14.67
CA GLY A 222 3.68 13.06 15.02
C GLY A 222 3.76 14.48 15.57
N GLN A 223 4.93 14.89 16.01
CA GLN A 223 5.20 16.23 16.50
C GLN A 223 6.00 17.04 15.49
N LYS A 224 5.64 18.31 15.33
CA LYS A 224 6.30 19.23 14.39
C LYS A 224 7.80 19.34 14.69
N GLY A 225 8.61 19.20 13.63
CA GLY A 225 10.07 19.29 13.75
C GLY A 225 10.74 18.10 14.45
N GLN A 226 10.00 17.04 14.73
CA GLN A 226 10.52 15.84 15.36
C GLN A 226 10.27 14.60 14.48
N ARG A 227 11.17 13.63 14.56
CA ARG A 227 10.96 12.28 13.99
C ARG A 227 10.05 11.40 14.85
N GLY A 228 9.48 12.01 15.92
CA GLY A 228 8.69 11.30 16.92
C GLY A 228 7.39 10.79 16.38
N LYS A 229 7.04 9.58 16.81
CA LYS A 229 5.76 8.94 16.59
C LYS A 229 4.97 9.07 17.88
N VAL A 230 3.74 9.51 17.77
CA VAL A 230 2.87 9.70 18.94
C VAL A 230 1.53 9.00 18.72
N PRO A 231 0.81 8.67 19.79
CA PRO A 231 -0.56 8.19 19.66
C PRO A 231 -1.43 9.18 18.89
N TRP A 232 -2.31 8.68 18.02
CA TRP A 232 -3.17 9.53 17.22
C TRP A 232 -4.03 10.46 18.07
N GLY A 233 -4.10 11.71 17.65
CA GLY A 233 -4.82 12.78 18.36
C GLY A 233 -4.02 13.44 19.47
N THR A 234 -2.74 13.09 19.65
CA THR A 234 -1.85 13.72 20.64
C THR A 234 -0.70 14.51 20.02
N GLY A 235 -0.57 14.44 18.68
CA GLY A 235 0.44 15.16 17.92
C GLY A 235 -0.09 16.42 17.26
N ASP A 236 0.73 16.93 16.34
CA ASP A 236 0.48 18.19 15.64
C ASP A 236 0.05 17.99 14.18
N VAL A 237 0.02 16.73 13.70
CA VAL A 237 -0.30 16.42 12.29
C VAL A 237 -1.77 16.77 12.01
N PRO A 238 -2.07 17.56 10.96
CA PRO A 238 -3.42 18.00 10.66
C PRO A 238 -4.28 16.89 10.02
N ILE A 239 -4.34 15.70 10.66
CA ILE A 239 -5.04 14.51 10.12
C ILE A 239 -6.50 14.84 9.79
N LYS A 240 -7.20 15.53 10.70
CA LYS A 240 -8.60 15.90 10.49
C LYS A 240 -8.76 16.83 9.30
N ASP A 241 -7.91 17.85 9.17
CA ASP A 241 -7.99 18.81 8.06
C ASP A 241 -7.71 18.15 6.72
N VAL A 242 -6.72 17.22 6.68
CA VAL A 242 -6.45 16.41 5.49
C VAL A 242 -7.66 15.55 5.13
N LEU A 243 -8.25 14.81 6.08
CA LEU A 243 -9.42 13.97 5.81
C LEU A 243 -10.63 14.81 5.33
N GLN A 244 -10.85 15.97 5.93
CA GLN A 244 -11.91 16.90 5.51
C GLN A 244 -11.62 17.49 4.11
N LEU A 245 -10.36 17.79 3.79
CA LEU A 245 -9.96 18.19 2.44
C LEU A 245 -10.33 17.10 1.42
N LEU A 246 -9.97 15.82 1.69
CA LEU A 246 -10.32 14.71 0.80
C LEU A 246 -11.82 14.58 0.58
N LYS A 247 -12.62 14.72 1.65
CA LYS A 247 -14.08 14.65 1.61
C LYS A 247 -14.68 15.78 0.78
N ASN A 248 -14.27 17.02 1.05
CA ASN A 248 -14.86 18.21 0.45
C ASN A 248 -14.53 18.33 -1.04
N GLU A 249 -13.29 18.05 -1.40
CA GLU A 249 -12.80 18.11 -2.79
C GLU A 249 -13.02 16.81 -3.57
N LYS A 250 -13.50 15.75 -2.89
CA LYS A 250 -13.74 14.41 -3.48
C LYS A 250 -12.50 13.81 -4.14
N TYR A 251 -11.34 14.00 -3.54
CA TYR A 251 -10.10 13.44 -4.07
C TYR A 251 -10.10 11.91 -4.00
N ALA A 252 -9.70 11.27 -5.10
CA ALA A 252 -9.81 9.82 -5.28
C ALA A 252 -8.60 9.02 -4.75
N MET A 253 -7.88 9.54 -3.77
CA MET A 253 -6.76 8.83 -3.14
C MET A 253 -7.23 7.93 -1.98
N VAL A 254 -6.40 6.97 -1.60
CA VAL A 254 -6.61 6.16 -0.40
C VAL A 254 -5.82 6.76 0.74
N ALA A 255 -6.46 6.93 1.89
CA ALA A 255 -5.84 7.38 3.12
C ALA A 255 -5.48 6.15 3.97
N ASP A 256 -4.23 5.68 3.87
CA ASP A 256 -3.75 4.50 4.58
C ASP A 256 -3.28 4.86 5.99
N ILE A 257 -3.89 4.26 6.98
CA ILE A 257 -3.44 4.33 8.37
C ILE A 257 -2.03 3.75 8.43
N GLU A 258 -1.05 4.55 8.82
CA GLU A 258 0.27 4.06 9.20
C GLU A 258 0.42 4.16 10.72
N TYR A 259 0.32 3.01 11.36
CA TYR A 259 0.56 2.88 12.79
C TYR A 259 1.98 2.39 13.01
N ASP A 260 2.85 3.27 13.46
CA ASP A 260 4.24 2.96 13.79
C ASP A 260 4.56 3.58 15.17
N TYR A 261 3.87 3.08 16.16
CA TYR A 261 3.99 3.53 17.52
C TYR A 261 4.63 2.43 18.38
N GLY A 262 5.91 2.64 18.74
CA GLY A 262 6.65 1.71 19.59
C GLY A 262 6.11 1.69 21.01
N GLY A 263 5.87 0.47 21.54
CA GLY A 263 5.45 0.29 22.92
C GLY A 263 3.94 0.13 23.14
N ALA A 264 3.15 0.08 22.10
CA ALA A 264 1.74 -0.31 22.23
C ALA A 264 1.64 -1.77 22.70
N MET A 265 0.88 -1.99 23.76
CA MET A 265 0.62 -3.35 24.27
C MET A 265 -0.31 -4.14 23.36
N ASP A 266 -1.15 -3.46 22.56
CA ASP A 266 -2.09 -4.06 21.60
C ASP A 266 -2.17 -3.24 20.32
N PRO A 267 -1.22 -3.45 19.36
CA PRO A 267 -1.19 -2.73 18.10
C PRO A 267 -2.46 -2.89 17.26
N MET A 268 -3.13 -4.05 17.33
CA MET A 268 -4.36 -4.27 16.57
C MET A 268 -5.49 -3.37 17.07
N ASN A 269 -5.61 -3.21 18.38
CA ASN A 269 -6.58 -2.30 18.98
C ASN A 269 -6.25 -0.84 18.68
N GLU A 270 -4.96 -0.48 18.61
CA GLU A 270 -4.55 0.88 18.21
C GLU A 270 -4.93 1.20 16.76
N ILE A 271 -4.73 0.26 15.82
CA ILE A 271 -5.18 0.45 14.43
C ILE A 271 -6.71 0.61 14.37
N ARG A 272 -7.46 -0.14 15.18
CA ARG A 272 -8.91 0.05 15.31
C ARG A 272 -9.27 1.45 15.80
N LYS A 273 -8.57 1.96 16.82
CA LYS A 273 -8.76 3.33 17.31
C LYS A 273 -8.44 4.37 16.24
N CYS A 274 -7.37 4.16 15.45
CA CYS A 274 -7.06 5.04 14.32
C CYS A 274 -8.19 5.04 13.29
N PHE A 275 -8.80 3.90 12.99
CA PHE A 275 -9.94 3.82 12.08
C PHE A 275 -11.18 4.55 12.63
N GLU A 276 -11.48 4.39 13.92
CA GLU A 276 -12.56 5.15 14.57
C GLU A 276 -12.25 6.65 14.59
N PHE A 277 -11.00 7.06 14.77
CA PHE A 277 -10.59 8.46 14.64
C PHE A 277 -10.90 8.99 13.23
N CYS A 278 -10.60 8.23 12.17
CA CYS A 278 -10.93 8.63 10.79
C CYS A 278 -12.45 8.80 10.60
N LYS A 279 -13.27 7.89 11.15
CA LYS A 279 -14.74 8.00 11.10
C LYS A 279 -15.20 9.30 11.73
N ASN A 280 -14.79 9.56 12.98
CA ASN A 280 -15.16 10.76 13.70
C ASN A 280 -14.66 12.05 13.03
N ALA A 281 -13.49 12.00 12.39
CA ALA A 281 -12.93 13.13 11.65
C ALA A 281 -13.70 13.45 10.35
N LEU A 282 -14.42 12.46 9.80
CA LEU A 282 -15.20 12.58 8.56
C LEU A 282 -16.70 12.81 8.80
N GLU A 283 -17.19 12.70 10.02
CA GLU A 283 -18.53 13.15 10.40
C GLU A 283 -18.68 14.67 10.27
#